data_dcab199e4d00f03984e11afd8a4b579e
#
_entry.id   dcab199e4d00f03984e11afd8a4b579e
#
_cell.length_a   1.000
_cell.length_b   1.000
_cell.length_c   1.000
_cell.angle_alpha   90.00
_cell.angle_beta   90.00
_cell.angle_gamma   90.00
#
_symmetry.space_group_name_H-M   'P 1'
#
loop_
_entity.id
_entity.type
_entity.pdbx_description
1 polymer ?
#
loop_
_entity_poly.entity_id
_entity_poly.type
_entity_poly.pdbx_seq_one_letter_code
_entity_poly.pdbx_strand_id
1 'polypeptide(L)'
;MSRIKNLREEALALHKDNVGKIDIRIKVPARDNDDLTLAYSPGVAEPCKEINKDPAMLDVYTNHSNFVCVVSNGTAVLGLGDIGAGAAMPVMEGKSLLFKRFGDVDAFPLCVDTKDTAKIVELVELVAPTFGGGNLAA
;
A
#
# COMPACT_ATOMS: atom_id res chain seq x y z
N MET A 1 -15.54 -26.25 -13.04
CA MET A 1 -14.37 -26.31 -13.95
C MET A 1 -13.76 -24.93 -14.06
N SER A 2 -12.42 -24.80 -13.96
CA SER A 2 -11.74 -23.51 -14.16
C SER A 2 -11.93 -23.02 -15.60
N ARG A 3 -12.19 -21.71 -15.78
CA ARG A 3 -12.23 -21.08 -17.12
C ARG A 3 -10.83 -20.89 -17.70
N ILE A 4 -9.79 -21.01 -16.87
CA ILE A 4 -8.39 -20.78 -17.24
C ILE A 4 -7.90 -22.01 -18.01
N LYS A 5 -7.49 -21.80 -19.26
CA LYS A 5 -6.96 -22.84 -20.16
C LYS A 5 -5.43 -22.86 -20.19
N ASN A 6 -4.81 -21.68 -20.15
CA ASN A 6 -3.36 -21.50 -20.10
C ASN A 6 -3.01 -20.52 -18.98
N LEU A 7 -2.76 -21.03 -17.77
CA LEU A 7 -2.50 -20.22 -16.58
C LEU A 7 -1.35 -19.24 -16.79
N ARG A 8 -0.25 -19.67 -17.40
CA ARG A 8 0.93 -18.83 -17.59
C ARG A 8 0.65 -17.62 -18.49
N GLU A 9 0.07 -17.86 -19.65
CA GLU A 9 -0.20 -16.79 -20.63
C GLU A 9 -1.27 -15.84 -20.10
N GLU A 10 -2.36 -16.36 -19.54
CA GLU A 10 -3.45 -15.55 -19.01
C GLU A 10 -2.99 -14.72 -17.81
N ALA A 11 -2.14 -15.27 -16.93
CA ALA A 11 -1.59 -14.52 -15.80
C ALA A 11 -0.64 -13.40 -16.27
N LEU A 12 0.24 -13.66 -17.23
CA LEU A 12 1.13 -12.63 -17.79
C LEU A 12 0.35 -11.52 -18.47
N ALA A 13 -0.67 -11.88 -19.27
CA ALA A 13 -1.55 -10.90 -19.92
C ALA A 13 -2.28 -10.04 -18.88
N LEU A 14 -2.88 -10.65 -17.86
CA LEU A 14 -3.56 -9.92 -16.79
C LEU A 14 -2.66 -8.83 -16.15
N HIS A 15 -1.42 -9.18 -15.80
CA HIS A 15 -0.51 -8.23 -15.16
C HIS A 15 0.00 -7.15 -16.12
N LYS A 16 0.26 -7.52 -17.38
CA LYS A 16 0.73 -6.59 -18.41
C LYS A 16 -0.34 -5.58 -18.79
N ASP A 17 -1.56 -6.05 -19.04
CA ASP A 17 -2.65 -5.22 -19.57
C ASP A 17 -3.18 -4.23 -18.53
N ASN A 18 -3.06 -4.58 -17.22
CA ASN A 18 -3.47 -3.72 -16.11
C ASN A 18 -2.31 -2.96 -15.46
N VAL A 19 -1.06 -3.21 -15.87
CA VAL A 19 0.14 -2.60 -15.27
C VAL A 19 0.17 -2.78 -13.74
N GLY A 20 -0.10 -4.00 -13.27
CA GLY A 20 -0.23 -4.36 -11.86
C GLY A 20 -1.66 -4.65 -11.43
N LYS A 21 -1.94 -4.59 -10.13
CA LYS A 21 -3.25 -4.99 -9.54
C LYS A 21 -3.89 -3.91 -8.69
N ILE A 22 -3.15 -2.86 -8.34
CA ILE A 22 -3.61 -1.79 -7.45
C ILE A 22 -3.29 -0.44 -8.06
N ASP A 23 -4.08 0.55 -7.72
CA ASP A 23 -3.85 1.96 -8.03
C ASP A 23 -4.13 2.85 -6.81
N ILE A 24 -3.87 4.14 -6.93
CA ILE A 24 -4.21 5.15 -5.93
C ILE A 24 -5.38 5.97 -6.46
N ARG A 25 -6.47 6.01 -5.67
CA ARG A 25 -7.66 6.79 -5.99
C ARG A 25 -7.87 7.90 -4.97
N ILE A 26 -8.12 9.10 -5.46
CA ILE A 26 -8.55 10.22 -4.62
C ILE A 26 -9.99 10.00 -4.13
N LYS A 27 -10.27 10.35 -2.86
CA LYS A 27 -11.59 10.18 -2.22
C LYS A 27 -12.45 11.42 -2.27
N VAL A 28 -11.83 12.58 -2.49
CA VAL A 28 -12.49 13.90 -2.46
C VAL A 28 -12.54 14.52 -3.86
N PRO A 29 -13.45 15.47 -4.12
CA PRO A 29 -13.44 16.18 -5.38
C PRO A 29 -12.17 17.01 -5.54
N ALA A 30 -11.71 17.16 -6.79
CA ALA A 30 -10.58 18.00 -7.18
C ALA A 30 -10.85 18.56 -8.58
N ARG A 31 -12.03 19.19 -8.77
CA ARG A 31 -12.55 19.63 -10.07
C ARG A 31 -12.16 21.08 -10.40
N ASP A 32 -12.04 21.91 -9.38
CA ASP A 32 -11.83 23.34 -9.48
C ASP A 32 -10.96 23.90 -8.34
N ASN A 33 -10.73 25.21 -8.36
CA ASN A 33 -9.91 25.89 -7.36
C ASN A 33 -10.52 25.86 -5.95
N ASP A 34 -11.82 25.82 -5.82
CA ASP A 34 -12.49 25.77 -4.51
C ASP A 34 -12.27 24.39 -3.87
N ASP A 35 -12.43 23.32 -4.64
CA ASP A 35 -12.11 21.96 -4.20
C ASP A 35 -10.62 21.86 -3.73
N LEU A 36 -9.70 22.43 -4.52
CA LEU A 36 -8.27 22.44 -4.19
C LEU A 36 -7.94 23.33 -2.98
N THR A 37 -8.65 24.43 -2.81
CA THR A 37 -8.51 25.31 -1.64
C THR A 37 -8.88 24.58 -0.35
N LEU A 38 -9.91 23.77 -0.36
CA LEU A 38 -10.32 22.95 0.78
C LEU A 38 -9.40 21.75 0.99
N ALA A 39 -9.09 21.00 -0.09
CA ALA A 39 -8.37 19.74 0.00
C ALA A 39 -6.84 19.91 0.18
N TYR A 40 -6.28 21.04 -0.24
CA TYR A 40 -4.85 21.30 -0.20
C TYR A 40 -4.54 22.66 0.45
N SER A 41 -4.33 23.73 -0.31
CA SER A 41 -3.85 24.99 0.26
C SER A 41 -4.86 26.11 0.06
N PRO A 42 -5.25 26.85 1.12
CA PRO A 42 -4.77 26.81 2.52
C PRO A 42 -5.52 25.87 3.47
N GLY A 43 -6.64 25.24 3.06
CA GLY A 43 -7.55 24.48 3.90
C GLY A 43 -6.90 23.32 4.67
N VAL A 44 -5.92 22.65 4.07
CA VAL A 44 -5.17 21.53 4.69
C VAL A 44 -4.45 21.90 5.99
N ALA A 45 -4.20 23.20 6.23
CA ALA A 45 -3.59 23.67 7.49
C ALA A 45 -4.48 23.35 8.70
N GLU A 46 -5.79 23.30 8.55
CA GLU A 46 -6.71 23.09 9.69
C GLU A 46 -6.62 21.66 10.25
N PRO A 47 -6.76 20.57 9.47
CA PRO A 47 -6.52 19.24 10.00
C PRO A 47 -5.09 19.04 10.53
N CYS A 48 -4.07 19.66 9.92
CA CYS A 48 -2.71 19.61 10.47
C CYS A 48 -2.62 20.18 11.89
N LYS A 49 -3.29 21.32 12.15
CA LYS A 49 -3.33 21.94 13.49
C LYS A 49 -4.05 21.05 14.50
N GLU A 50 -5.15 20.41 14.10
CA GLU A 50 -5.89 19.52 14.99
C GLU A 50 -5.08 18.26 15.33
N ILE A 51 -4.43 17.64 14.36
CA ILE A 51 -3.53 16.49 14.60
C ILE A 51 -2.34 16.89 15.50
N ASN A 52 -1.79 18.08 15.32
CA ASN A 52 -0.69 18.56 16.16
C ASN A 52 -1.12 18.79 17.63
N LYS A 53 -2.38 19.16 17.87
CA LYS A 53 -2.93 19.31 19.22
C LYS A 53 -3.27 17.95 19.85
N ASP A 54 -3.84 17.06 19.07
CA ASP A 54 -4.25 15.73 19.49
C ASP A 54 -3.85 14.69 18.42
N PRO A 55 -2.79 13.90 18.64
CA PRO A 55 -2.34 12.89 17.69
C PRO A 55 -3.40 11.84 17.32
N ALA A 56 -4.42 11.61 18.13
CA ALA A 56 -5.52 10.70 17.80
C ALA A 56 -6.34 11.16 16.59
N MET A 57 -6.29 12.48 16.29
CA MET A 57 -6.95 13.04 15.11
C MET A 57 -6.31 12.62 13.79
N LEU A 58 -5.13 12.00 13.82
CA LEU A 58 -4.51 11.40 12.63
C LEU A 58 -5.44 10.35 11.98
N ASP A 59 -6.07 9.52 12.78
CA ASP A 59 -7.02 8.49 12.31
C ASP A 59 -8.34 9.08 11.79
N VAL A 60 -8.68 10.30 12.23
CA VAL A 60 -9.92 10.97 11.82
C VAL A 60 -9.74 11.71 10.48
N TYR A 61 -8.62 12.40 10.31
CA TYR A 61 -8.42 13.31 9.19
C TYR A 61 -7.56 12.76 8.07
N THR A 62 -7.00 11.55 8.23
CA THR A 62 -6.17 10.91 7.20
C THR A 62 -6.59 9.47 6.94
N ASN A 63 -5.94 8.82 5.95
CA ASN A 63 -6.17 7.41 5.67
C ASN A 63 -5.39 6.47 6.61
N HIS A 64 -4.71 7.00 7.63
CA HIS A 64 -3.87 6.24 8.56
C HIS A 64 -4.61 5.04 9.17
N SER A 65 -5.81 5.22 9.68
CA SER A 65 -6.62 4.16 10.32
C SER A 65 -6.96 2.98 9.41
N ASN A 66 -6.94 3.17 8.08
CA ASN A 66 -7.27 2.12 7.10
C ASN A 66 -6.09 1.78 6.17
N PHE A 67 -4.91 2.36 6.40
CA PHE A 67 -3.77 2.17 5.52
C PHE A 67 -2.75 1.21 6.13
N VAL A 68 -2.43 0.12 5.43
CA VAL A 68 -1.51 -0.93 5.88
C VAL A 68 -0.35 -1.06 4.91
N CYS A 69 0.89 -1.15 5.42
CA CYS A 69 2.03 -1.51 4.60
C CYS A 69 2.23 -3.03 4.54
N VAL A 70 2.49 -3.55 3.35
CA VAL A 70 2.92 -4.94 3.12
C VAL A 70 4.41 -4.92 2.82
N VAL A 71 5.22 -5.21 3.83
CA VAL A 71 6.69 -5.12 3.73
C VAL A 71 7.28 -6.47 3.33
N SER A 72 8.14 -6.50 2.31
CA SER A 72 8.88 -7.68 1.91
C SER A 72 10.24 -7.32 1.31
N ASN A 73 11.21 -8.19 1.46
CA ASN A 73 12.47 -8.11 0.74
C ASN A 73 12.60 -9.21 -0.34
N GLY A 74 11.57 -10.03 -0.50
CA GLY A 74 11.52 -11.08 -1.52
C GLY A 74 12.44 -12.28 -1.27
N THR A 75 12.88 -12.51 -0.02
CA THR A 75 13.81 -13.61 0.32
C THR A 75 13.15 -14.96 0.49
N ALA A 76 11.82 -15.00 0.72
CA ALA A 76 11.08 -16.25 0.92
C ALA A 76 9.69 -16.19 0.28
N VAL A 77 9.65 -16.06 -1.04
CA VAL A 77 8.39 -16.04 -1.80
C VAL A 77 7.90 -17.47 -2.00
N LEU A 78 6.63 -17.75 -1.62
CA LEU A 78 6.04 -19.08 -1.65
C LEU A 78 6.18 -19.74 -3.03
N GLY A 79 6.84 -20.90 -3.05
CA GLY A 79 7.08 -21.68 -4.27
C GLY A 79 8.23 -21.19 -5.16
N LEU A 80 8.84 -20.03 -4.85
CA LEU A 80 9.90 -19.41 -5.66
C LEU A 80 11.20 -19.17 -4.87
N GLY A 81 11.14 -19.12 -3.53
CA GLY A 81 12.30 -18.86 -2.67
C GLY A 81 12.76 -17.41 -2.70
N ASP A 82 14.07 -17.21 -2.70
CA ASP A 82 14.72 -15.89 -2.73
C ASP A 82 14.79 -15.38 -4.18
N ILE A 83 13.88 -14.51 -4.55
CA ILE A 83 13.82 -13.92 -5.88
C ILE A 83 14.08 -12.40 -5.90
N GLY A 84 14.33 -11.83 -4.71
CA GLY A 84 14.60 -10.43 -4.52
C GLY A 84 13.36 -9.52 -4.51
N ALA A 85 13.56 -8.31 -4.00
CA ALA A 85 12.50 -7.35 -3.71
C ALA A 85 11.63 -6.98 -4.94
N GLY A 86 12.26 -6.68 -6.07
CA GLY A 86 11.53 -6.29 -7.28
C GLY A 86 10.67 -7.41 -7.85
N ALA A 87 11.18 -8.65 -7.88
CA ALA A 87 10.43 -9.80 -8.40
C ALA A 87 9.31 -10.25 -7.45
N ALA A 88 9.36 -9.87 -6.17
CA ALA A 88 8.31 -10.13 -5.19
C ALA A 88 7.10 -9.17 -5.33
N MET A 89 7.25 -8.04 -6.01
CA MET A 89 6.21 -7.00 -6.13
C MET A 89 4.85 -7.56 -6.59
N PRO A 90 4.74 -8.43 -7.62
CA PRO A 90 3.44 -8.97 -8.04
C PRO A 90 2.74 -9.77 -6.94
N VAL A 91 3.48 -10.44 -6.05
CA VAL A 91 2.92 -11.19 -4.91
C VAL A 91 2.42 -10.23 -3.85
N MET A 92 3.16 -9.15 -3.56
CA MET A 92 2.80 -8.15 -2.56
C MET A 92 1.57 -7.32 -3.00
N GLU A 93 1.46 -7.00 -4.29
CA GLU A 93 0.22 -6.45 -4.86
C GLU A 93 -0.95 -7.43 -4.76
N GLY A 94 -0.70 -8.74 -4.92
CA GLY A 94 -1.68 -9.78 -4.70
C GLY A 94 -2.20 -9.81 -3.25
N LYS A 95 -1.32 -9.62 -2.26
CA LYS A 95 -1.72 -9.45 -0.85
C LYS A 95 -2.56 -8.19 -0.65
N SER A 96 -2.15 -7.08 -1.23
CA SER A 96 -2.90 -5.81 -1.16
C SER A 96 -4.31 -5.96 -1.76
N LEU A 97 -4.44 -6.69 -2.88
CA LEU A 97 -5.72 -7.04 -3.47
C LEU A 97 -6.60 -7.85 -2.51
N LEU A 98 -6.04 -8.83 -1.78
CA LEU A 98 -6.77 -9.63 -0.81
C LEU A 98 -7.22 -8.78 0.40
N PHE A 99 -6.36 -7.91 0.92
CA PHE A 99 -6.71 -6.95 1.97
C PHE A 99 -7.91 -6.09 1.55
N LYS A 100 -7.86 -5.54 0.35
CA LYS A 100 -8.98 -4.72 -0.17
C LYS A 100 -10.23 -5.53 -0.39
N ARG A 101 -10.12 -6.69 -1.04
CA ARG A 101 -11.27 -7.53 -1.44
C ARG A 101 -12.05 -8.08 -0.26
N PHE A 102 -11.36 -8.48 0.82
CA PHE A 102 -11.96 -9.19 1.94
C PHE A 102 -12.10 -8.35 3.21
N GLY A 103 -11.30 -7.31 3.39
CA GLY A 103 -11.29 -6.46 4.58
C GLY A 103 -11.57 -4.99 4.32
N ASP A 104 -11.71 -4.59 3.07
CA ASP A 104 -11.79 -3.17 2.65
C ASP A 104 -10.63 -2.31 3.18
N VAL A 105 -9.48 -2.93 3.43
CA VAL A 105 -8.26 -2.28 3.90
C VAL A 105 -7.44 -1.81 2.70
N ASP A 106 -6.97 -0.57 2.74
CA ASP A 106 -6.07 0.02 1.75
C ASP A 106 -4.64 -0.41 2.05
N ALA A 107 -4.16 -1.47 1.40
CA ALA A 107 -2.82 -2.00 1.63
C ALA A 107 -1.85 -1.57 0.53
N PHE A 108 -0.64 -1.13 0.93
CA PHE A 108 0.40 -0.65 0.03
C PHE A 108 1.66 -1.53 0.14
N PRO A 109 2.17 -2.11 -0.98
CA PRO A 109 3.38 -2.91 -0.95
C PRO A 109 4.63 -2.04 -0.80
N LEU A 110 5.49 -2.42 0.15
CA LEU A 110 6.82 -1.86 0.36
C LEU A 110 7.87 -2.97 0.16
N CYS A 111 8.33 -3.13 -1.07
CA CYS A 111 9.41 -4.05 -1.39
C CYS A 111 10.75 -3.36 -1.18
N VAL A 112 11.56 -3.87 -0.23
CA VAL A 112 12.79 -3.24 0.24
C VAL A 112 14.02 -4.05 -0.17
N ASP A 113 14.99 -3.38 -0.77
CA ASP A 113 16.23 -4.00 -1.29
C ASP A 113 17.28 -4.11 -0.19
N THR A 114 16.98 -4.93 0.83
CA THR A 114 17.92 -5.27 1.89
C THR A 114 17.57 -6.62 2.52
N LYS A 115 18.61 -7.35 2.95
CA LYS A 115 18.49 -8.58 3.77
C LYS A 115 18.85 -8.32 5.25
N ASP A 116 19.20 -7.08 5.58
CA ASP A 116 19.54 -6.69 6.94
C ASP A 116 18.25 -6.46 7.74
N THR A 117 18.00 -7.33 8.71
CA THR A 117 16.81 -7.28 9.57
C THR A 117 16.72 -5.96 10.35
N ALA A 118 17.86 -5.41 10.81
CA ALA A 118 17.86 -4.17 11.57
C ALA A 118 17.36 -2.98 10.71
N LYS A 119 17.75 -2.96 9.44
CA LYS A 119 17.28 -1.93 8.49
C LYS A 119 15.79 -2.08 8.15
N ILE A 120 15.29 -3.31 8.10
CA ILE A 120 13.85 -3.55 7.88
C ILE A 120 13.04 -3.08 9.09
N VAL A 121 13.51 -3.37 10.31
CA VAL A 121 12.89 -2.89 11.55
C VAL A 121 12.88 -1.36 11.59
N GLU A 122 14.03 -0.73 11.36
CA GLU A 122 14.18 0.73 11.31
C GLU A 122 13.22 1.36 10.27
N LEU A 123 13.13 0.77 9.08
CA LEU A 123 12.17 1.24 8.05
C LEU A 123 10.73 1.21 8.57
N VAL A 124 10.30 0.10 9.19
CA VAL A 124 8.94 -0.04 9.70
C VAL A 124 8.65 1.00 10.77
N GLU A 125 9.60 1.27 11.67
CA GLU A 125 9.48 2.31 12.68
C GLU A 125 9.36 3.72 12.06
N LEU A 126 10.19 4.01 11.05
CA LEU A 126 10.22 5.32 10.38
C LEU A 126 8.95 5.60 9.55
N VAL A 127 8.30 4.59 8.98
CA VAL A 127 7.07 4.77 8.18
C VAL A 127 5.79 4.64 9.01
N ALA A 128 5.89 4.29 10.29
CA ALA A 128 4.74 4.11 11.19
C ALA A 128 3.76 5.30 11.22
N PRO A 129 4.18 6.58 11.09
CA PRO A 129 3.23 7.69 11.03
C PRO A 129 2.31 7.68 9.81
N THR A 130 2.62 6.92 8.76
CA THR A 130 1.82 6.82 7.54
C THR A 130 0.80 5.68 7.59
N PHE A 131 1.12 4.60 8.32
CA PHE A 131 0.35 3.36 8.30
C PHE A 131 -0.20 3.01 9.67
N GLY A 132 -1.51 2.74 9.75
CA GLY A 132 -2.16 2.23 10.96
C GLY A 132 -1.83 0.77 11.27
N GLY A 133 -1.15 0.08 10.35
CA GLY A 133 -0.69 -1.29 10.55
C GLY A 133 0.33 -1.75 9.51
N GLY A 134 0.97 -2.90 9.80
CA GLY A 134 1.94 -3.51 8.90
C GLY A 134 1.78 -5.02 8.79
N ASN A 135 2.04 -5.57 7.61
CA ASN A 135 2.13 -6.99 7.35
C ASN A 135 3.53 -7.30 6.83
N LEU A 136 4.33 -8.01 7.62
CA LEU A 136 5.63 -8.53 7.16
C LEU A 136 5.38 -9.79 6.34
N ALA A 137 5.83 -9.76 5.09
CA ALA A 137 5.66 -10.82 4.13
C ALA A 137 7.04 -11.26 3.62
N ALA A 138 7.53 -12.36 4.18
CA ALA A 138 8.71 -13.01 3.66
C ALA A 138 8.37 -13.78 2.39
#